data_72767177e7f1d72dc6e828752eee0c82
#
_entry.id   72767177e7f1d72dc6e828752eee0c82
#
_cell.length_a   1.000
_cell.length_b   1.000
_cell.length_c   1.000
_cell.angle_alpha   90.00
_cell.angle_beta   90.00
_cell.angle_gamma   90.00
#
_symmetry.space_group_name_H-M   'P 1'
#
loop_
_entity.id
_entity.type
_entity.pdbx_description
1 polymer ?
#
loop_
_entity_poly.entity_id
_entity_poly.type
_entity_poly.pdbx_seq_one_letter_code
_entity_poly.pdbx_strand_id
1 'polypeptide(L)'
;LIMQSFRYGPASLLHRLFKPQISKVLFAASKADHVTPEQHKALTLLLQQLLRQPIKQSQYASAKSEAMALAAIRASKSGFVEHQGQRQAVLSGRDLHTATTQTLFPGEVPAELPTAELFARHQFQFPAFLPTDNNPEQPLPHVRMDHVLQFLLGDKLR
;
A
#
# COMPACT_ATOMS: atom_id res chain seq x y z
N LEU A 1 -8.24 15.88 4.53
CA LEU A 1 -7.53 16.98 3.86
C LEU A 1 -7.16 16.63 2.41
N ILE A 2 -6.51 15.49 2.14
CA ILE A 2 -6.09 15.12 0.76
C ILE A 2 -7.30 14.89 -0.17
N MET A 3 -8.36 14.24 0.30
CA MET A 3 -9.55 13.97 -0.52
C MET A 3 -10.37 15.22 -0.87
N GLN A 4 -10.25 16.31 -0.08
CA GLN A 4 -10.90 17.59 -0.36
C GLN A 4 -10.20 18.39 -1.47
N SER A 5 -8.96 18.06 -1.79
CA SER A 5 -8.18 18.72 -2.85
C SER A 5 -8.58 18.25 -4.25
N PHE A 6 -9.21 17.07 -4.38
CA PHE A 6 -9.74 16.57 -5.64
C PHE A 6 -11.17 17.06 -5.85
N ARG A 7 -11.31 18.27 -6.42
CA ARG A 7 -12.63 18.81 -6.76
C ARG A 7 -13.17 18.16 -8.03
N TYR A 8 -14.29 17.47 -7.94
CA TYR A 8 -15.16 17.24 -9.08
C TYR A 8 -15.66 18.61 -9.57
N GLY A 9 -15.56 18.85 -10.86
CA GLY A 9 -16.08 20.09 -11.45
C GLY A 9 -17.57 20.33 -11.15
N PRO A 10 -18.12 21.53 -11.46
CA PRO A 10 -19.46 21.95 -11.08
C PRO A 10 -20.53 20.95 -11.56
N ALA A 11 -21.50 20.66 -10.69
CA ALA A 11 -22.57 19.68 -10.86
C ALA A 11 -23.70 20.16 -11.78
N SER A 12 -23.41 20.78 -12.92
CA SER A 12 -24.44 21.12 -13.90
C SER A 12 -24.79 19.89 -14.75
N LEU A 13 -26.07 19.68 -15.05
CA LEU A 13 -26.58 18.55 -15.84
C LEU A 13 -25.88 18.40 -17.21
N LEU A 14 -25.54 19.50 -17.87
CA LEU A 14 -24.80 19.51 -19.14
C LEU A 14 -23.33 19.07 -18.97
N HIS A 15 -22.71 19.35 -17.83
CA HIS A 15 -21.35 18.89 -17.54
C HIS A 15 -21.27 17.37 -17.29
N ARG A 16 -22.34 16.73 -16.80
CA ARG A 16 -22.39 15.27 -16.59
C ARG A 16 -22.36 14.47 -17.90
N LEU A 17 -22.83 15.06 -19.00
CA LEU A 17 -22.86 14.40 -20.30
C LEU A 17 -21.51 14.39 -21.04
N PHE A 18 -20.60 15.33 -20.70
CA PHE A 18 -19.36 15.56 -21.47
C PHE A 18 -18.08 15.46 -20.64
N LYS A 19 -18.14 15.26 -19.31
CA LYS A 19 -16.94 15.10 -18.50
C LYS A 19 -16.73 13.64 -18.09
N PRO A 20 -15.50 13.11 -18.20
CA PRO A 20 -15.17 11.79 -17.72
C PRO A 20 -15.42 11.71 -16.22
N GLN A 21 -16.25 10.75 -15.81
CA GLN A 21 -16.50 10.46 -14.38
C GLN A 21 -15.47 9.45 -13.89
N ILE A 22 -14.95 9.67 -12.66
CA ILE A 22 -14.15 8.66 -11.99
C ILE A 22 -15.07 7.52 -11.58
N SER A 23 -14.95 6.38 -12.25
CA SER A 23 -15.75 5.18 -12.01
C SER A 23 -15.11 4.25 -10.97
N LYS A 24 -13.79 4.33 -10.79
CA LYS A 24 -13.03 3.50 -9.87
C LYS A 24 -11.99 4.30 -9.10
N VAL A 25 -11.82 3.99 -7.83
CA VAL A 25 -10.81 4.59 -6.96
C VAL A 25 -10.09 3.49 -6.20
N LEU A 26 -8.78 3.46 -6.31
CA LEU A 26 -7.94 2.55 -5.53
C LEU A 26 -7.21 3.33 -4.44
N PHE A 27 -7.35 2.87 -3.22
CA PHE A 27 -6.57 3.33 -2.09
C PHE A 27 -5.45 2.33 -1.82
N ALA A 28 -4.22 2.80 -1.79
CA ALA A 28 -3.05 1.96 -1.71
C ALA A 28 -2.22 2.24 -0.45
N ALA A 29 -1.99 1.20 0.37
CA ALA A 29 -0.87 1.20 1.29
C ALA A 29 0.37 0.79 0.51
N SER A 30 1.19 1.78 0.12
CA SER A 30 2.41 1.53 -0.63
C SER A 30 3.50 0.92 0.25
N LYS A 31 4.58 0.42 -0.37
CA LYS A 31 5.70 -0.25 0.32
C LYS A 31 5.27 -1.48 1.13
N ALA A 32 4.34 -2.27 0.62
CA ALA A 32 3.91 -3.50 1.28
C ALA A 32 5.05 -4.53 1.42
N ASP A 33 6.12 -4.38 0.68
CA ASP A 33 7.34 -5.17 0.82
C ASP A 33 8.17 -4.83 2.10
N HIS A 34 7.78 -3.79 2.85
CA HIS A 34 8.38 -3.46 4.15
C HIS A 34 7.69 -4.16 5.34
N VAL A 35 6.68 -4.96 5.08
CA VAL A 35 6.06 -5.87 6.04
C VAL A 35 6.07 -7.29 5.47
N THR A 36 5.94 -8.30 6.34
CA THR A 36 5.92 -9.68 5.85
C THR A 36 4.61 -9.98 5.10
N PRO A 37 4.58 -10.95 4.18
CA PRO A 37 3.38 -11.29 3.42
C PRO A 37 2.16 -11.63 4.30
N GLU A 38 2.39 -12.24 5.47
CA GLU A 38 1.35 -12.57 6.44
C GLU A 38 0.64 -11.33 6.97
N GLN A 39 1.35 -10.19 7.00
CA GLN A 39 0.83 -8.92 7.50
C GLN A 39 0.17 -8.04 6.43
N HIS A 40 0.22 -8.42 5.15
CA HIS A 40 -0.41 -7.63 4.08
C HIS A 40 -1.92 -7.46 4.27
N LYS A 41 -2.58 -8.50 4.83
CA LYS A 41 -4.01 -8.41 5.16
C LYS A 41 -4.28 -7.41 6.28
N ALA A 42 -3.47 -7.43 7.34
CA ALA A 42 -3.58 -6.48 8.45
C ALA A 42 -3.35 -5.03 7.96
N LEU A 43 -2.34 -4.81 7.12
CA LEU A 43 -2.06 -3.50 6.51
C LEU A 43 -3.24 -3.01 5.65
N THR A 44 -3.88 -3.88 4.87
CA THR A 44 -5.08 -3.55 4.10
C THR A 44 -6.25 -3.19 5.00
N LEU A 45 -6.49 -3.95 6.07
CA LEU A 45 -7.56 -3.68 7.04
C LEU A 45 -7.34 -2.34 7.77
N LEU A 46 -6.11 -2.05 8.17
CA LEU A 46 -5.75 -0.77 8.79
C LEU A 46 -6.02 0.40 7.85
N LEU A 47 -5.65 0.27 6.56
CA LEU A 47 -5.97 1.25 5.53
C LEU A 47 -7.49 1.44 5.38
N GLN A 48 -8.28 0.36 5.35
CA GLN A 48 -9.73 0.43 5.27
C GLN A 48 -10.35 1.15 6.47
N GLN A 49 -9.83 0.94 7.67
CA GLN A 49 -10.27 1.67 8.87
C GLN A 49 -9.98 3.17 8.75
N LEU A 50 -8.78 3.54 8.29
CA LEU A 50 -8.40 4.94 8.03
C LEU A 50 -9.32 5.62 7.01
N LEU A 51 -9.78 4.88 6.01
CA LEU A 51 -10.58 5.39 4.91
C LEU A 51 -12.08 5.42 5.20
N ARG A 52 -12.53 4.75 6.26
CA ARG A 52 -13.96 4.56 6.55
C ARG A 52 -14.76 5.87 6.65
N GLN A 53 -14.20 6.87 7.31
CA GLN A 53 -14.84 8.19 7.42
C GLN A 53 -14.64 9.04 6.15
N PRO A 54 -13.41 9.19 5.62
CA PRO A 54 -13.17 9.96 4.41
C PRO A 54 -13.99 9.50 3.20
N ILE A 55 -14.14 8.18 2.99
CA ILE A 55 -14.93 7.65 1.86
C ILE A 55 -16.41 8.00 2.00
N LYS A 56 -16.99 7.86 3.20
CA LYS A 56 -18.41 8.20 3.45
C LYS A 56 -18.73 9.68 3.20
N GLN A 57 -17.77 10.56 3.44
CA GLN A 57 -17.91 12.00 3.28
C GLN A 57 -17.47 12.51 1.91
N SER A 58 -16.98 11.64 1.04
CA SER A 58 -16.39 12.04 -0.23
C SER A 58 -17.42 12.00 -1.36
N GLN A 59 -17.17 12.84 -2.36
CA GLN A 59 -17.89 12.83 -3.64
C GLN A 59 -17.65 11.56 -4.47
N TYR A 60 -16.77 10.66 -4.02
CA TYR A 60 -16.48 9.36 -4.64
C TYR A 60 -17.35 8.23 -4.12
N ALA A 61 -18.37 8.51 -3.32
CA ALA A 61 -19.26 7.50 -2.73
C ALA A 61 -19.97 6.63 -3.80
N SER A 62 -20.13 7.14 -5.03
CA SER A 62 -20.69 6.40 -6.17
C SER A 62 -19.64 5.64 -6.99
N ALA A 63 -18.35 5.88 -6.79
CA ALA A 63 -17.30 5.16 -7.51
C ALA A 63 -17.02 3.80 -6.85
N LYS A 64 -16.71 2.79 -7.66
CA LYS A 64 -16.23 1.52 -7.13
C LYS A 64 -14.89 1.74 -6.46
N SER A 65 -14.81 1.51 -5.15
CA SER A 65 -13.60 1.73 -4.38
C SER A 65 -13.03 0.41 -3.86
N GLU A 66 -11.71 0.31 -3.86
CA GLU A 66 -10.97 -0.81 -3.30
C GLU A 66 -9.77 -0.29 -2.49
N ALA A 67 -9.35 -1.05 -1.48
CA ALA A 67 -8.17 -0.78 -0.69
C ALA A 67 -7.26 -2.00 -0.71
N MET A 68 -5.97 -1.79 -0.97
CA MET A 68 -4.99 -2.89 -0.95
C MET A 68 -3.60 -2.42 -0.53
N ALA A 69 -2.84 -3.36 0.02
CA ALA A 69 -1.41 -3.19 0.24
C ALA A 69 -0.66 -3.60 -1.03
N LEU A 70 0.27 -2.76 -1.49
CA LEU A 70 1.03 -2.99 -2.72
C LEU A 70 2.46 -2.44 -2.63
N ALA A 71 3.33 -2.93 -3.50
CA ALA A 71 4.62 -2.32 -3.79
C ALA A 71 4.88 -2.35 -5.30
N ALA A 72 5.15 -1.20 -5.89
CA ALA A 72 5.43 -1.10 -7.32
C ALA A 72 6.75 -1.78 -7.69
N ILE A 73 7.74 -1.65 -6.83
CA ILE A 73 9.03 -2.35 -6.93
C ILE A 73 9.30 -2.98 -5.56
N ARG A 74 9.65 -4.25 -5.56
CA ARG A 74 10.02 -4.95 -4.33
C ARG A 74 11.50 -4.71 -4.04
N ALA A 75 11.78 -4.18 -2.86
CA ALA A 75 13.13 -3.92 -2.36
C ALA A 75 13.58 -4.90 -1.27
N SER A 76 12.67 -5.76 -0.79
CA SER A 76 12.94 -6.75 0.24
C SER A 76 12.52 -8.16 -0.15
N LYS A 77 13.09 -9.14 0.53
CA LYS A 77 12.70 -10.56 0.48
C LYS A 77 12.22 -10.96 1.86
N SER A 78 11.09 -11.67 1.93
CA SER A 78 10.59 -12.26 3.16
C SER A 78 11.21 -13.63 3.40
N GLY A 79 11.44 -13.98 4.65
CA GLY A 79 11.96 -15.26 5.07
C GLY A 79 11.57 -15.56 6.51
N PHE A 80 12.12 -16.64 7.05
CA PHE A 80 11.94 -17.01 8.44
C PHE A 80 13.29 -17.29 9.08
N VAL A 81 13.42 -16.90 10.34
CA VAL A 81 14.57 -17.22 11.18
C VAL A 81 14.08 -17.93 12.45
N GLU A 82 14.90 -18.80 12.99
CA GLU A 82 14.66 -19.37 14.31
C GLU A 82 15.31 -18.46 15.36
N HIS A 83 14.51 -17.92 16.26
CA HIS A 83 14.98 -17.08 17.35
C HIS A 83 14.36 -17.56 18.66
N GLN A 84 15.20 -17.93 19.63
CA GLN A 84 14.77 -18.47 20.94
C GLN A 84 13.79 -19.66 20.84
N GLY A 85 14.03 -20.56 19.86
CA GLY A 85 13.16 -21.72 19.61
C GLY A 85 11.82 -21.41 18.95
N GLN A 86 11.60 -20.17 18.50
CA GLN A 86 10.42 -19.75 17.79
C GLN A 86 10.76 -19.33 16.36
N ARG A 87 9.92 -19.75 15.41
CA ARG A 87 10.04 -19.33 14.01
C ARG A 87 9.45 -17.94 13.84
N GLN A 88 10.27 -16.98 13.47
CA GLN A 88 9.87 -15.59 13.26
C GLN A 88 10.00 -15.20 11.79
N ALA A 89 8.99 -14.53 11.28
CA ALA A 89 9.01 -13.96 9.95
C ALA A 89 9.89 -12.70 9.92
N VAL A 90 10.78 -12.61 8.95
CA VAL A 90 11.74 -11.53 8.80
C VAL A 90 11.75 -10.98 7.38
N LEU A 91 12.27 -9.77 7.24
CA LEU A 91 12.59 -9.15 5.95
C LEU A 91 14.10 -9.02 5.80
N SER A 92 14.57 -9.30 4.59
CA SER A 92 15.97 -9.10 4.20
C SER A 92 16.04 -8.19 2.98
N GLY A 93 16.92 -7.20 3.01
CA GLY A 93 17.13 -6.26 1.91
C GLY A 93 18.50 -5.61 1.99
N ARG A 94 18.95 -4.99 0.89
CA ARG A 94 20.17 -4.18 0.88
C ARG A 94 19.86 -2.79 1.42
N ASP A 95 20.49 -2.40 2.49
CA ASP A 95 20.36 -1.07 3.07
C ASP A 95 20.79 0.02 2.10
N LEU A 96 20.00 1.10 2.00
CA LEU A 96 20.23 2.19 1.05
C LEU A 96 21.55 2.95 1.32
N HIS A 97 21.97 3.05 2.58
CA HIS A 97 23.13 3.87 2.97
C HIS A 97 24.41 3.08 2.99
N THR A 98 24.35 1.82 3.46
CA THR A 98 25.54 0.98 3.63
C THR A 98 25.75 0.00 2.49
N ALA A 99 24.72 -0.21 1.66
CA ALA A 99 24.66 -1.22 0.60
C ALA A 99 24.89 -2.67 1.11
N THR A 100 24.86 -2.89 2.43
CA THR A 100 24.99 -4.22 3.04
C THR A 100 23.63 -4.88 3.16
N THR A 101 23.60 -6.21 3.08
CA THR A 101 22.37 -6.96 3.31
C THR A 101 22.06 -6.99 4.80
N GLN A 102 20.87 -6.53 5.15
CA GLN A 102 20.35 -6.57 6.50
C GLN A 102 19.12 -7.49 6.57
N THR A 103 19.00 -8.22 7.66
CA THR A 103 17.81 -9.00 8.00
C THR A 103 17.23 -8.46 9.29
N LEU A 104 15.95 -8.15 9.28
CA LEU A 104 15.29 -7.52 10.42
C LEU A 104 13.87 -8.08 10.62
N PHE A 105 13.39 -7.97 11.83
CA PHE A 105 11.99 -8.17 12.16
C PHE A 105 11.24 -6.84 11.95
N PRO A 106 10.25 -6.77 11.03
CA PRO A 106 9.61 -5.50 10.68
C PRO A 106 8.61 -5.00 11.75
N GLY A 107 8.45 -5.73 12.85
CA GLY A 107 7.38 -5.48 13.81
C GLY A 107 6.02 -5.99 13.32
N GLU A 108 4.98 -5.72 14.07
CA GLU A 108 3.61 -6.11 13.72
C GLU A 108 2.80 -4.90 13.27
N VAL A 109 2.01 -5.11 12.21
CA VAL A 109 1.02 -4.13 11.78
C VAL A 109 -0.10 -4.11 12.82
N PRO A 110 -0.44 -2.95 13.42
CA PRO A 110 -1.49 -2.86 14.41
C PRO A 110 -2.84 -3.35 13.88
N ALA A 111 -3.58 -4.10 14.69
CA ALA A 111 -4.93 -4.56 14.34
C ALA A 111 -5.95 -3.43 14.33
N GLU A 112 -5.70 -2.38 15.12
CA GLU A 112 -6.56 -1.20 15.26
C GLU A 112 -5.77 0.08 14.99
N LEU A 113 -6.49 1.16 14.66
CA LEU A 113 -5.87 2.46 14.45
C LEU A 113 -5.17 2.93 15.73
N PRO A 114 -3.87 3.19 15.68
CA PRO A 114 -3.15 3.75 16.81
C PRO A 114 -3.73 5.10 17.20
N THR A 115 -3.75 5.39 18.50
CA THR A 115 -4.15 6.71 18.99
C THR A 115 -3.17 7.79 18.55
N ALA A 116 -3.62 9.06 18.50
CA ALA A 116 -2.75 10.19 18.18
C ALA A 116 -1.53 10.28 19.12
N GLU A 117 -1.70 9.90 20.39
CA GLU A 117 -0.60 9.86 21.36
C GLU A 117 0.42 8.77 21.04
N LEU A 118 -0.03 7.60 20.57
CA LEU A 118 0.85 6.52 20.17
C LEU A 118 1.68 6.93 18.93
N PHE A 119 1.04 7.57 17.96
CA PHE A 119 1.74 8.14 16.79
C PHE A 119 2.77 9.21 17.18
N ALA A 120 2.47 10.04 18.16
CA ALA A 120 3.39 11.08 18.61
C ALA A 120 4.59 10.51 19.37
N ARG A 121 4.42 9.40 20.07
CA ARG A 121 5.48 8.77 20.90
C ARG A 121 6.38 7.80 20.12
N HIS A 122 5.87 7.18 19.06
CA HIS A 122 6.62 6.19 18.29
C HIS A 122 7.05 6.81 16.94
N GLN A 123 8.36 6.99 16.80
CA GLN A 123 8.94 7.24 15.49
C GLN A 123 8.95 5.91 14.73
N PHE A 124 8.02 5.75 13.81
CA PHE A 124 8.04 4.60 12.90
C PHE A 124 9.26 4.74 11.96
N GLN A 125 10.31 4.02 12.29
CA GLN A 125 11.49 3.94 11.43
C GLN A 125 11.29 2.77 10.46
N PHE A 126 11.12 3.10 9.19
CA PHE A 126 11.10 2.08 8.15
C PHE A 126 12.50 1.94 7.54
N PRO A 127 12.98 0.71 7.34
CA PRO A 127 14.26 0.50 6.67
C PRO A 127 14.19 1.08 5.26
N ALA A 128 15.25 1.74 4.83
CA ALA A 128 15.40 2.18 3.45
C ALA A 128 16.22 1.12 2.69
N PHE A 129 15.56 0.30 1.89
CA PHE A 129 16.19 -0.71 1.07
C PHE A 129 16.39 -0.24 -0.38
N LEU A 130 17.53 -0.60 -0.94
CA LEU A 130 17.75 -0.53 -2.38
C LEU A 130 16.83 -1.53 -3.09
N PRO A 131 16.32 -1.19 -4.28
CA PRO A 131 15.65 -2.17 -5.12
C PRO A 131 16.50 -3.44 -5.27
N THR A 132 15.84 -4.60 -5.32
CA THR A 132 16.53 -5.84 -5.65
C THR A 132 17.17 -5.72 -7.03
N ASP A 133 18.39 -6.24 -7.21
CA ASP A 133 19.05 -6.23 -8.50
C ASP A 133 18.14 -6.93 -9.53
N ASN A 134 17.74 -6.16 -10.53
CA ASN A 134 16.83 -6.63 -11.55
C ASN A 134 17.64 -7.08 -12.77
N ASN A 135 17.43 -8.31 -13.19
CA ASN A 135 17.82 -8.71 -14.52
C ASN A 135 16.92 -7.96 -15.53
N PRO A 136 17.48 -7.17 -16.49
CA PRO A 136 16.67 -6.45 -17.48
C PRO A 136 15.74 -7.34 -18.31
N GLU A 137 16.05 -8.64 -18.39
CA GLU A 137 15.26 -9.64 -19.12
C GLU A 137 14.09 -10.19 -18.30
N GLN A 138 13.97 -9.85 -17.01
CA GLN A 138 12.91 -10.33 -16.15
C GLN A 138 11.95 -9.20 -15.76
N PRO A 139 10.65 -9.51 -15.56
CA PRO A 139 9.71 -8.54 -15.02
C PRO A 139 10.17 -8.00 -13.66
N LEU A 140 9.97 -6.70 -13.44
CA LEU A 140 10.25 -6.07 -12.16
C LEU A 140 9.44 -6.76 -11.05
N PRO A 141 10.10 -7.23 -9.98
CA PRO A 141 9.40 -7.84 -8.87
C PRO A 141 8.52 -6.81 -8.18
N HIS A 142 7.26 -7.13 -8.01
CA HIS A 142 6.27 -6.25 -7.39
C HIS A 142 5.41 -6.99 -6.36
N VAL A 143 4.57 -6.25 -5.63
CA VAL A 143 3.51 -6.80 -4.78
C VAL A 143 2.18 -6.27 -5.29
N ARG A 144 1.34 -7.15 -5.87
CA ARG A 144 -0.03 -6.87 -6.33
C ARG A 144 -0.22 -5.76 -7.38
N MET A 145 0.79 -5.40 -8.14
CA MET A 145 0.62 -4.45 -9.25
C MET A 145 -0.27 -4.99 -10.37
N ASP A 146 -0.26 -6.29 -10.61
CA ASP A 146 -1.19 -7.01 -11.48
C ASP A 146 -2.65 -6.78 -11.06
N HIS A 147 -2.98 -6.91 -9.78
CA HIS A 147 -4.32 -6.63 -9.25
C HIS A 147 -4.71 -5.16 -9.39
N VAL A 148 -3.76 -4.22 -9.21
CA VAL A 148 -3.99 -2.78 -9.46
C VAL A 148 -4.43 -2.54 -10.89
N LEU A 149 -3.67 -3.06 -11.85
CA LEU A 149 -3.97 -2.93 -13.28
C LEU A 149 -5.31 -3.59 -13.64
N GLN A 150 -5.55 -4.79 -13.13
CA GLN A 150 -6.81 -5.50 -13.33
C GLN A 150 -8.00 -4.73 -12.76
N PHE A 151 -7.89 -4.17 -11.55
CA PHE A 151 -8.97 -3.39 -10.95
C PHE A 151 -9.25 -2.10 -11.73
N LEU A 152 -8.21 -1.33 -12.05
CA LEU A 152 -8.37 -0.01 -12.67
C LEU A 152 -8.69 -0.09 -14.17
N LEU A 153 -8.05 -1.00 -14.88
CA LEU A 153 -8.05 -1.04 -16.35
C LEU A 153 -8.67 -2.30 -16.96
N GLY A 154 -8.92 -3.35 -16.17
CA GLY A 154 -9.31 -4.66 -16.70
C GLY A 154 -10.63 -4.66 -17.54
N ASP A 155 -11.50 -3.68 -17.35
CA ASP A 155 -12.70 -3.47 -18.18
C ASP A 155 -12.42 -2.62 -19.44
N LYS A 156 -11.23 -2.04 -19.57
CA LYS A 156 -10.81 -1.22 -20.71
C LYS A 156 -9.87 -1.96 -21.67
N LEU A 157 -9.30 -3.08 -21.21
CA LEU A 157 -8.32 -3.88 -21.96
C LEU A 157 -8.95 -5.11 -22.67
N ARG A 158 -10.27 -5.15 -22.78
CA ARG A 158 -11.01 -6.19 -23.50
C ARG A 158 -11.24 -5.79 -24.94
#